data_5e292f7257e004f2a8847348a618e542
#
_entry.id   5e292f7257e004f2a8847348a618e542
#
_cell.length_a   1.000
_cell.length_b   1.000
_cell.length_c   1.000
_cell.angle_alpha   90.00
_cell.angle_beta   90.00
_cell.angle_gamma   90.00
#
_symmetry.space_group_name_H-M   'P 1'
#
loop_
_entity.id
_entity.type
_entity.pdbx_description
1 polymer ?
#
loop_
_entity_poly.entity_id
_entity_poly.type
_entity_poly.pdbx_seq_one_letter_code
_entity_poly.pdbx_strand_id
1 'polypeptide(L)'
;FIAAGGYAINDYFDTKIDLLNRPNRQIVGRTITKRTASWIHHITTAIGVLLGLFVSWKLKSLSLCFIFLMTPGLLWFYSASYKRMPFLGNFIISLCTALAPILIALANGEVLQTNYSPELLMQTPILPTIYTWILGFSGFAFILSMIRETIKDMEDEYGDKENECRTLPVVFGISKTKWILYSYIVLFIALLIWSYVSFIQDFALFKTIDEFYSLR
;
A
#
# COMPACT_ATOMS: atom_id res chain seq x y z
N PHE A 1 -11.88 -4.05 -4.87
CA PHE A 1 -12.97 -3.08 -5.07
C PHE A 1 -12.62 -1.69 -4.54
N ILE A 2 -12.22 -1.52 -3.26
CA ILE A 2 -11.85 -0.21 -2.69
C ILE A 2 -10.71 0.44 -3.48
N ALA A 3 -9.65 -0.29 -3.82
CA ALA A 3 -8.57 0.22 -4.64
C ALA A 3 -9.02 0.63 -6.05
N ALA A 4 -9.91 -0.14 -6.67
CA ALA A 4 -10.49 0.21 -7.97
C ALA A 4 -11.29 1.54 -7.90
N GLY A 5 -12.08 1.71 -6.82
CA GLY A 5 -12.72 2.98 -6.53
C GLY A 5 -11.73 4.13 -6.31
N GLY A 6 -10.60 3.84 -5.65
CA GLY A 6 -9.50 4.78 -5.46
C GLY A 6 -8.89 5.25 -6.78
N TYR A 7 -8.63 4.35 -7.73
CA TYR A 7 -8.16 4.72 -9.08
C TYR A 7 -9.18 5.59 -9.83
N ALA A 8 -10.46 5.21 -9.80
CA ALA A 8 -11.50 5.97 -10.49
C ALA A 8 -11.63 7.41 -9.96
N ILE A 9 -11.56 7.61 -8.64
CA ILE A 9 -11.61 8.96 -8.06
C ILE A 9 -10.32 9.74 -8.29
N ASN A 10 -9.18 9.06 -8.34
CA ASN A 10 -7.91 9.70 -8.68
C ASN A 10 -7.96 10.27 -10.11
N ASP A 11 -8.36 9.48 -11.10
CA ASP A 11 -8.49 9.92 -12.50
C ASP A 11 -9.55 11.04 -12.67
N TYR A 12 -10.62 11.01 -11.84
CA TYR A 12 -11.61 12.09 -11.80
C TYR A 12 -10.98 13.44 -11.43
N PHE A 13 -10.14 13.47 -10.39
CA PHE A 13 -9.47 14.70 -9.94
C PHE A 13 -8.29 15.08 -10.84
N ASP A 14 -7.61 14.12 -11.45
CA ASP A 14 -6.40 14.34 -12.27
C ASP A 14 -6.67 14.74 -13.71
N THR A 15 -7.91 14.87 -14.14
CA THR A 15 -8.28 15.13 -15.54
C THR A 15 -7.51 16.29 -16.19
N LYS A 16 -7.19 17.36 -15.45
CA LYS A 16 -6.43 18.50 -15.96
C LYS A 16 -4.92 18.22 -16.01
N ILE A 17 -4.41 17.56 -15.00
CA ILE A 17 -2.98 17.21 -14.87
C ILE A 17 -2.62 16.17 -15.94
N ASP A 18 -3.45 15.14 -16.11
CA ASP A 18 -3.26 14.08 -17.09
C ASP A 18 -3.29 14.60 -18.53
N LEU A 19 -4.10 15.62 -18.79
CA LEU A 19 -4.14 16.27 -20.12
C LEU A 19 -2.77 16.89 -20.49
N LEU A 20 -2.02 17.40 -19.50
CA LEU A 20 -0.69 17.98 -19.72
C LEU A 20 0.40 16.93 -19.74
N ASN A 21 0.41 16.02 -18.77
CA ASN A 21 1.50 15.06 -18.58
C ASN A 21 1.37 13.85 -19.52
N ARG A 22 0.13 13.36 -19.76
CA ARG A 22 -0.12 12.10 -20.48
C ARG A 22 -1.36 12.17 -21.38
N PRO A 23 -1.44 13.08 -22.37
CA PRO A 23 -2.65 13.35 -23.14
C PRO A 23 -3.18 12.11 -23.88
N ASN A 24 -2.29 11.20 -24.30
CA ASN A 24 -2.65 9.98 -25.03
C ASN A 24 -3.15 8.83 -24.12
N ARG A 25 -2.94 8.91 -22.79
CA ARG A 25 -3.35 7.89 -21.82
C ARG A 25 -4.53 8.32 -20.97
N GLN A 26 -5.00 9.55 -21.11
CA GLN A 26 -6.14 10.06 -20.36
C GLN A 26 -7.42 9.30 -20.74
N ILE A 27 -8.08 8.74 -19.73
CA ILE A 27 -9.35 7.99 -19.88
C ILE A 27 -10.52 8.88 -19.49
N VAL A 28 -10.49 9.48 -18.32
CA VAL A 28 -11.56 10.36 -17.83
C VAL A 28 -11.49 11.73 -18.52
N GLY A 29 -12.62 12.15 -19.09
CA GLY A 29 -12.71 13.38 -19.89
C GLY A 29 -12.49 13.16 -21.38
N ARG A 30 -11.94 12.01 -21.80
CA ARG A 30 -11.75 11.64 -23.20
C ARG A 30 -12.62 10.43 -23.61
N THR A 31 -12.48 9.32 -22.93
CA THR A 31 -13.21 8.07 -23.22
C THR A 31 -14.44 7.92 -22.36
N ILE A 32 -14.36 8.27 -21.08
CA ILE A 32 -15.49 8.27 -20.16
C ILE A 32 -15.69 9.64 -19.52
N THR A 33 -16.95 9.93 -19.17
CA THR A 33 -17.28 11.22 -18.54
C THR A 33 -16.84 11.24 -17.07
N LYS A 34 -16.61 12.43 -16.51
CA LYS A 34 -16.38 12.59 -15.07
C LYS A 34 -17.51 11.99 -14.22
N ARG A 35 -18.77 12.13 -14.69
CA ARG A 35 -19.92 11.55 -14.01
C ARG A 35 -19.83 10.03 -13.95
N THR A 36 -19.43 9.39 -15.03
CA THR A 36 -19.23 7.94 -15.09
C THR A 36 -18.10 7.50 -14.14
N ALA A 37 -16.98 8.20 -14.12
CA ALA A 37 -15.87 7.91 -13.19
C ALA A 37 -16.32 8.03 -11.73
N SER A 38 -17.11 9.06 -11.39
CA SER A 38 -17.69 9.22 -10.05
C SER A 38 -18.63 8.06 -9.68
N TRP A 39 -19.48 7.61 -10.59
CA TRP A 39 -20.35 6.46 -10.33
C TRP A 39 -19.54 5.17 -10.15
N ILE A 40 -18.52 4.94 -10.97
CA ILE A 40 -17.61 3.79 -10.80
C ILE A 40 -16.97 3.82 -9.40
N HIS A 41 -16.46 4.97 -8.98
CA HIS A 41 -15.93 5.16 -7.64
C HIS A 41 -16.93 4.77 -6.54
N HIS A 42 -18.12 5.35 -6.57
CA HIS A 42 -19.11 5.10 -5.52
C HIS A 42 -19.57 3.64 -5.47
N ILE A 43 -19.85 3.04 -6.64
CA ILE A 43 -20.33 1.65 -6.71
C ILE A 43 -19.24 0.69 -6.26
N THR A 44 -18.02 0.80 -6.78
CA THR A 44 -16.93 -0.13 -6.42
C THR A 44 -16.52 0.04 -4.95
N THR A 45 -16.46 1.27 -4.46
CA THR A 45 -16.17 1.55 -3.05
C THR A 45 -17.26 0.98 -2.13
N ALA A 46 -18.53 1.19 -2.46
CA ALA A 46 -19.64 0.64 -1.67
C ALA A 46 -19.59 -0.90 -1.62
N ILE A 47 -19.37 -1.56 -2.76
CA ILE A 47 -19.21 -3.02 -2.80
C ILE A 47 -18.03 -3.44 -1.92
N GLY A 48 -16.88 -2.79 -2.05
CA GLY A 48 -15.69 -3.11 -1.27
C GLY A 48 -15.88 -2.94 0.23
N VAL A 49 -16.53 -1.85 0.65
CA VAL A 49 -16.86 -1.59 2.07
C VAL A 49 -17.85 -2.64 2.59
N LEU A 50 -18.93 -2.92 1.87
CA LEU A 50 -19.94 -3.90 2.30
C LEU A 50 -19.33 -5.30 2.45
N LEU A 51 -18.48 -5.73 1.51
CA LEU A 51 -17.75 -7.00 1.62
C LEU A 51 -16.77 -6.98 2.81
N GLY A 52 -16.05 -5.87 3.00
CA GLY A 52 -15.14 -5.72 4.14
C GLY A 52 -15.88 -5.76 5.48
N LEU A 53 -17.02 -5.08 5.61
CA LEU A 53 -17.86 -5.12 6.81
C LEU A 53 -18.43 -6.52 7.06
N PHE A 54 -18.85 -7.23 6.00
CA PHE A 54 -19.31 -8.62 6.12
C PHE A 54 -18.21 -9.53 6.66
N VAL A 55 -16.99 -9.42 6.14
CA VAL A 55 -15.82 -10.18 6.64
C VAL A 55 -15.52 -9.81 8.10
N SER A 56 -15.49 -8.52 8.42
CA SER A 56 -15.23 -8.01 9.77
C SER A 56 -16.27 -8.53 10.78
N TRP A 57 -17.54 -8.55 10.38
CA TRP A 57 -18.62 -9.10 11.21
C TRP A 57 -18.47 -10.61 11.43
N LYS A 58 -18.17 -11.39 10.36
CA LYS A 58 -17.94 -12.83 10.46
C LYS A 58 -16.76 -13.16 11.38
N LEU A 59 -15.68 -12.39 11.30
CA LEU A 59 -14.47 -12.56 12.12
C LEU A 59 -14.55 -11.85 13.48
N LYS A 60 -15.63 -11.11 13.76
CA LYS A 60 -15.82 -10.30 14.98
C LYS A 60 -14.66 -9.33 15.25
N SER A 61 -14.00 -8.84 14.19
CA SER A 61 -12.80 -8.00 14.25
C SER A 61 -13.14 -6.52 14.05
N LEU A 62 -13.02 -5.74 15.12
CA LEU A 62 -13.17 -4.28 15.07
C LEU A 62 -12.04 -3.62 14.28
N SER A 63 -10.84 -4.17 14.33
CA SER A 63 -9.67 -3.66 13.60
C SER A 63 -9.91 -3.71 12.09
N LEU A 64 -10.40 -4.84 11.56
CA LEU A 64 -10.76 -4.97 10.15
C LEU A 64 -11.88 -4.00 9.76
N CYS A 65 -12.93 -3.90 10.58
CA CYS A 65 -14.03 -2.98 10.37
C CYS A 65 -13.53 -1.53 10.22
N PHE A 66 -12.68 -1.08 11.14
CA PHE A 66 -12.10 0.26 11.13
C PHE A 66 -11.27 0.51 9.87
N ILE A 67 -10.41 -0.45 9.46
CA ILE A 67 -9.58 -0.30 8.27
C ILE A 67 -10.43 -0.20 7.01
N PHE A 68 -11.45 -1.07 6.83
CA PHE A 68 -12.32 -1.03 5.66
C PHE A 68 -13.15 0.24 5.56
N LEU A 69 -13.52 0.85 6.69
CA LEU A 69 -14.22 2.14 6.72
C LEU A 69 -13.31 3.33 6.45
N MET A 70 -12.08 3.30 6.99
CA MET A 70 -11.14 4.44 6.87
C MET A 70 -10.44 4.50 5.52
N THR A 71 -10.10 3.34 4.92
CA THR A 71 -9.33 3.30 3.66
C THR A 71 -9.98 4.07 2.51
N PRO A 72 -11.30 3.98 2.24
CA PRO A 72 -11.94 4.79 1.21
C PRO A 72 -11.81 6.28 1.43
N GLY A 73 -11.96 6.73 2.67
CA GLY A 73 -11.76 8.12 3.06
C GLY A 73 -10.34 8.60 2.79
N LEU A 74 -9.33 7.81 3.19
CA LEU A 74 -7.93 8.11 2.92
C LEU A 74 -7.65 8.24 1.42
N LEU A 75 -8.16 7.33 0.58
CA LEU A 75 -7.98 7.36 -0.87
C LEU A 75 -8.70 8.55 -1.51
N TRP A 76 -9.87 8.92 -1.00
CA TRP A 76 -10.59 10.11 -1.47
C TRP A 76 -9.83 11.39 -1.12
N PHE A 77 -9.43 11.57 0.16
CA PHE A 77 -8.65 12.74 0.59
C PHE A 77 -7.27 12.80 -0.10
N TYR A 78 -6.63 11.64 -0.31
CA TYR A 78 -5.41 11.57 -1.12
C TYR A 78 -5.66 12.18 -2.50
N SER A 79 -6.68 11.72 -3.22
CA SER A 79 -6.98 12.17 -4.58
C SER A 79 -7.41 13.65 -4.64
N ALA A 80 -8.18 14.12 -3.64
CA ALA A 80 -8.70 15.49 -3.61
C ALA A 80 -7.64 16.53 -3.19
N SER A 81 -6.76 16.18 -2.24
CA SER A 81 -5.90 17.18 -1.58
C SER A 81 -4.47 16.71 -1.32
N TYR A 82 -4.27 15.54 -0.70
CA TYR A 82 -2.98 15.17 -0.12
C TYR A 82 -1.90 14.91 -1.16
N LYS A 83 -2.26 14.41 -2.35
CA LYS A 83 -1.31 14.21 -3.46
C LYS A 83 -0.68 15.50 -3.97
N ARG A 84 -1.29 16.67 -3.66
CA ARG A 84 -0.75 17.99 -4.00
C ARG A 84 0.19 18.53 -2.95
N MET A 85 0.41 17.80 -1.85
CA MET A 85 1.27 18.21 -0.75
C MET A 85 2.61 17.47 -0.80
N PRO A 86 3.73 18.16 -0.50
CA PRO A 86 5.03 17.51 -0.49
C PRO A 86 5.06 16.40 0.57
N PHE A 87 5.55 15.23 0.21
CA PHE A 87 5.70 14.07 1.08
C PHE A 87 4.39 13.41 1.55
N LEU A 88 3.38 14.17 1.94
CA LEU A 88 2.16 13.62 2.57
C LEU A 88 1.38 12.71 1.62
N GLY A 89 1.26 13.09 0.34
CA GLY A 89 0.61 12.25 -0.66
C GLY A 89 1.30 10.90 -0.81
N ASN A 90 2.62 10.92 -1.00
CA ASN A 90 3.43 9.71 -1.17
C ASN A 90 3.36 8.81 0.06
N PHE A 91 3.37 9.40 1.27
CA PHE A 91 3.23 8.68 2.53
C PHE A 91 1.87 7.98 2.63
N ILE A 92 0.76 8.67 2.37
CA ILE A 92 -0.59 8.11 2.51
C ILE A 92 -0.84 6.99 1.53
N ILE A 93 -0.49 7.15 0.24
CA ILE A 93 -0.69 6.08 -0.74
C ILE A 93 0.20 4.87 -0.45
N SER A 94 1.41 5.09 0.05
CA SER A 94 2.31 4.02 0.48
C SER A 94 1.79 3.29 1.71
N LEU A 95 1.19 4.00 2.66
CA LEU A 95 0.52 3.40 3.80
C LEU A 95 -0.68 2.53 3.35
N CYS A 96 -1.51 3.02 2.44
CA CYS A 96 -2.61 2.24 1.87
C CYS A 96 -2.12 0.97 1.16
N THR A 97 -0.97 1.04 0.47
CA THR A 97 -0.34 -0.13 -0.16
C THR A 97 0.12 -1.15 0.89
N ALA A 98 0.75 -0.69 1.97
CA ALA A 98 1.21 -1.53 3.08
C ALA A 98 0.06 -2.16 3.88
N LEU A 99 -1.12 -1.55 3.91
CA LEU A 99 -2.30 -2.12 4.59
C LEU A 99 -2.80 -3.41 3.94
N ALA A 100 -2.56 -3.64 2.65
CA ALA A 100 -3.06 -4.83 1.95
C ALA A 100 -2.55 -6.16 2.56
N PRO A 101 -1.23 -6.39 2.75
CA PRO A 101 -0.77 -7.58 3.45
C PRO A 101 -1.15 -7.60 4.93
N ILE A 102 -1.23 -6.44 5.61
CA ILE A 102 -1.66 -6.36 7.01
C ILE A 102 -3.11 -6.86 7.18
N LEU A 103 -4.02 -6.52 6.25
CA LEU A 103 -5.40 -7.02 6.29
C LEU A 103 -5.45 -8.55 6.23
N ILE A 104 -4.58 -9.17 5.42
CA ILE A 104 -4.48 -10.63 5.33
C ILE A 104 -4.01 -11.23 6.65
N ALA A 105 -3.00 -10.61 7.29
CA ALA A 105 -2.51 -11.04 8.60
C ALA A 105 -3.59 -10.97 9.68
N LEU A 106 -4.27 -9.84 9.77
CA LEU A 106 -5.32 -9.64 10.75
C LEU A 106 -6.46 -10.66 10.56
N ALA A 107 -6.92 -10.85 9.31
CA ALA A 107 -7.99 -11.82 9.03
C ALA A 107 -7.57 -13.26 9.40
N ASN A 108 -6.36 -13.68 9.04
CA ASN A 108 -5.86 -15.02 9.40
C ASN A 108 -5.64 -15.17 10.90
N GLY A 109 -5.16 -14.12 11.57
CA GLY A 109 -5.01 -14.12 13.03
C GLY A 109 -6.35 -14.36 13.75
N GLU A 110 -7.41 -13.67 13.33
CA GLU A 110 -8.76 -13.87 13.88
C GLU A 110 -9.31 -15.29 13.60
N VAL A 111 -9.07 -15.83 12.39
CA VAL A 111 -9.45 -17.21 12.03
C VAL A 111 -8.74 -18.22 12.94
N LEU A 112 -7.43 -18.05 13.16
CA LEU A 112 -6.67 -18.95 14.01
C LEU A 112 -7.15 -18.88 15.47
N GLN A 113 -7.36 -17.66 16.01
CA GLN A 113 -7.86 -17.49 17.38
C GLN A 113 -9.29 -18.03 17.58
N THR A 114 -10.10 -18.10 16.53
CA THR A 114 -11.46 -18.64 16.61
C THR A 114 -11.47 -20.17 16.55
N ASN A 115 -10.53 -20.78 15.84
CA ASN A 115 -10.54 -22.22 15.57
C ASN A 115 -9.61 -23.04 16.48
N TYR A 116 -8.66 -22.40 17.17
CA TYR A 116 -7.68 -23.07 18.02
C TYR A 116 -7.74 -22.53 19.45
N SER A 117 -7.43 -23.39 20.45
CA SER A 117 -7.40 -22.96 21.84
C SER A 117 -6.28 -21.96 22.12
N PRO A 118 -6.46 -21.02 23.05
CA PRO A 118 -5.41 -20.07 23.43
C PRO A 118 -4.13 -20.78 23.90
N GLU A 119 -4.25 -21.92 24.60
CA GLU A 119 -3.13 -22.70 25.11
C GLU A 119 -2.26 -23.21 23.94
N LEU A 120 -2.87 -23.74 22.89
CA LEU A 120 -2.17 -24.24 21.70
C LEU A 120 -1.47 -23.10 20.95
N LEU A 121 -2.13 -21.96 20.81
CA LEU A 121 -1.55 -20.78 20.14
C LEU A 121 -0.39 -20.18 20.95
N MET A 122 -0.43 -20.25 22.28
CA MET A 122 0.68 -19.80 23.13
C MET A 122 1.88 -20.75 23.10
N GLN A 123 1.64 -22.08 22.91
CA GLN A 123 2.72 -23.07 22.82
C GLN A 123 3.39 -23.10 21.46
N THR A 124 2.80 -22.47 20.44
CA THR A 124 3.32 -22.48 19.07
C THR A 124 3.68 -21.06 18.62
N PRO A 125 4.80 -20.82 17.92
CA PRO A 125 5.17 -19.49 17.43
C PRO A 125 4.43 -19.12 16.14
N ILE A 126 3.27 -19.69 15.84
CA ILE A 126 2.57 -19.50 14.57
C ILE A 126 2.14 -18.03 14.37
N LEU A 127 1.42 -17.46 15.36
CA LEU A 127 0.94 -16.08 15.26
C LEU A 127 2.08 -15.06 15.21
N PRO A 128 3.07 -15.08 16.12
CA PRO A 128 4.22 -14.19 16.05
C PRO A 128 4.96 -14.31 14.72
N THR A 129 5.14 -15.52 14.21
CA THR A 129 5.82 -15.76 12.92
C THR A 129 5.06 -15.12 11.76
N ILE A 130 3.74 -15.35 11.65
CA ILE A 130 2.89 -14.77 10.61
C ILE A 130 2.96 -13.25 10.66
N TYR A 131 2.79 -12.65 11.83
CA TYR A 131 2.83 -11.20 11.98
C TYR A 131 4.21 -10.61 11.65
N THR A 132 5.29 -11.25 12.08
CA THR A 132 6.65 -10.79 11.77
C THR A 132 6.92 -10.76 10.26
N TRP A 133 6.59 -11.84 9.55
CA TRP A 133 6.76 -11.91 8.10
C TRP A 133 5.90 -10.89 7.37
N ILE A 134 4.63 -10.79 7.73
CA ILE A 134 3.71 -9.88 7.04
C ILE A 134 4.04 -8.41 7.34
N LEU A 135 4.45 -8.07 8.56
CA LEU A 135 4.94 -6.73 8.86
C LEU A 135 6.21 -6.39 8.06
N GLY A 136 7.11 -7.36 7.90
CA GLY A 136 8.28 -7.20 7.03
C GLY A 136 7.87 -6.91 5.58
N PHE A 137 7.00 -7.74 4.98
CA PHE A 137 6.50 -7.51 3.63
C PHE A 137 5.74 -6.17 3.49
N SER A 138 4.97 -5.79 4.51
CA SER A 138 4.25 -4.51 4.52
C SER A 138 5.23 -3.33 4.56
N GLY A 139 6.30 -3.42 5.34
CA GLY A 139 7.37 -2.43 5.37
C GLY A 139 8.06 -2.28 4.01
N PHE A 140 8.37 -3.39 3.36
CA PHE A 140 8.92 -3.36 1.99
C PHE A 140 7.95 -2.78 0.98
N ALA A 141 6.67 -3.15 1.04
CA ALA A 141 5.63 -2.59 0.18
C ALA A 141 5.49 -1.07 0.36
N PHE A 142 5.58 -0.60 1.62
CA PHE A 142 5.57 0.82 1.94
C PHE A 142 6.74 1.57 1.28
N ILE A 143 7.97 1.09 1.48
CA ILE A 143 9.17 1.77 0.95
C ILE A 143 9.19 1.73 -0.58
N LEU A 144 8.85 0.60 -1.20
CA LEU A 144 8.77 0.50 -2.65
C LEU A 144 7.71 1.44 -3.24
N SER A 145 6.58 1.59 -2.56
CA SER A 145 5.55 2.54 -2.95
C SER A 145 6.05 3.99 -2.81
N MET A 146 6.77 4.33 -1.73
CA MET A 146 7.41 5.65 -1.56
C MET A 146 8.39 5.96 -2.70
N ILE A 147 9.23 4.98 -3.08
CA ILE A 147 10.16 5.11 -4.21
C ILE A 147 9.39 5.36 -5.50
N ARG A 148 8.38 4.53 -5.79
CA ARG A 148 7.56 4.62 -6.99
C ARG A 148 6.85 5.98 -7.10
N GLU A 149 6.20 6.45 -6.04
CA GLU A 149 5.48 7.72 -6.05
C GLU A 149 6.45 8.90 -6.18
N THR A 150 7.62 8.85 -5.54
CA THR A 150 8.65 9.90 -5.71
C THR A 150 9.17 9.96 -7.14
N ILE A 151 9.35 8.83 -7.83
CA ILE A 151 9.74 8.80 -9.25
C ILE A 151 8.61 9.38 -10.12
N LYS A 152 7.35 8.99 -9.82
CA LYS A 152 6.19 9.50 -10.55
C LYS A 152 6.06 11.02 -10.41
N ASP A 153 6.24 11.57 -9.22
CA ASP A 153 6.22 13.02 -9.00
C ASP A 153 7.30 13.73 -9.83
N MET A 154 8.50 13.12 -9.95
CA MET A 154 9.56 13.68 -10.80
C MET A 154 9.23 13.63 -12.30
N GLU A 155 8.52 12.62 -12.76
CA GLU A 155 8.02 12.53 -14.14
C GLU A 155 6.92 13.57 -14.40
N ASP A 156 6.07 13.81 -13.42
CA ASP A 156 4.88 14.66 -13.52
C ASP A 156 5.15 16.13 -13.11
N GLU A 157 6.43 16.52 -12.79
CA GLU A 157 6.80 17.86 -12.28
C GLU A 157 6.22 19.02 -13.08
N TYR A 158 6.26 18.94 -14.41
CA TYR A 158 5.77 20.01 -15.27
C TYR A 158 4.26 20.26 -15.10
N GLY A 159 3.46 19.21 -15.21
CA GLY A 159 2.01 19.31 -15.05
C GLY A 159 1.61 19.66 -13.62
N ASP A 160 2.34 19.16 -12.63
CA ASP A 160 2.13 19.50 -11.22
C ASP A 160 2.36 20.99 -10.96
N LYS A 161 3.42 21.54 -11.50
CA LYS A 161 3.75 22.97 -11.37
C LYS A 161 2.70 23.87 -12.02
N GLU A 162 2.25 23.52 -13.23
CA GLU A 162 1.20 24.27 -13.95
C GLU A 162 -0.17 24.21 -13.23
N ASN A 163 -0.42 23.16 -12.44
CA ASN A 163 -1.65 23.01 -11.66
C ASN A 163 -1.49 23.38 -10.17
N GLU A 164 -0.44 24.15 -9.83
CA GLU A 164 -0.17 24.66 -8.48
C GLU A 164 -0.02 23.54 -7.42
N CYS A 165 0.33 22.31 -7.83
CA CYS A 165 0.66 21.24 -6.91
C CYS A 165 2.01 21.50 -6.26
N ARG A 166 2.14 21.14 -4.99
CA ARG A 166 3.37 21.32 -4.22
C ARG A 166 4.04 19.97 -3.93
N THR A 167 4.22 19.15 -4.98
CA THR A 167 4.92 17.87 -4.85
C THR A 167 6.40 18.05 -4.53
N LEU A 168 7.09 16.98 -4.12
CA LEU A 168 8.50 17.03 -3.72
C LEU A 168 9.40 17.73 -4.78
N PRO A 169 9.34 17.36 -6.09
CA PRO A 169 10.18 17.98 -7.10
C PRO A 169 9.80 19.43 -7.38
N VAL A 170 8.53 19.81 -7.26
CA VAL A 170 8.08 21.21 -7.43
C VAL A 170 8.62 22.11 -6.31
N VAL A 171 8.64 21.61 -5.05
CA VAL A 171 9.08 22.41 -3.90
C VAL A 171 10.59 22.43 -3.75
N PHE A 172 11.26 21.29 -3.88
CA PHE A 172 12.70 21.15 -3.61
C PHE A 172 13.57 21.10 -4.86
N GLY A 173 12.97 20.95 -6.04
CA GLY A 173 13.66 20.72 -7.31
C GLY A 173 14.10 19.25 -7.48
N ILE A 174 14.26 18.82 -8.73
CA ILE A 174 14.63 17.45 -9.12
C ILE A 174 15.91 16.96 -8.43
N SER A 175 16.94 17.82 -8.33
CA SER A 175 18.23 17.42 -7.75
C SER A 175 18.11 17.00 -6.29
N LYS A 176 17.38 17.75 -5.45
CA LYS A 176 17.18 17.40 -4.05
C LYS A 176 16.25 16.22 -3.89
N THR A 177 15.22 16.11 -4.73
CA THR A 177 14.31 14.97 -4.75
C THR A 177 15.04 13.68 -5.09
N LYS A 178 16.02 13.68 -5.98
CA LYS A 178 16.88 12.51 -6.23
C LYS A 178 17.65 12.05 -4.99
N TRP A 179 18.14 12.98 -4.16
CA TRP A 179 18.81 12.60 -2.90
C TRP A 179 17.85 11.94 -1.92
N ILE A 180 16.60 12.44 -1.83
CA ILE A 180 15.54 11.80 -1.03
C ILE A 180 15.26 10.39 -1.58
N LEU A 181 15.13 10.24 -2.90
CA LEU A 181 14.92 8.94 -3.55
C LEU A 181 16.07 7.97 -3.24
N TYR A 182 17.32 8.41 -3.36
CA TYR A 182 18.48 7.59 -3.04
C TYR A 182 18.48 7.14 -1.57
N SER A 183 18.06 8.00 -0.64
CA SER A 183 17.94 7.62 0.77
C SER A 183 16.91 6.50 0.98
N TYR A 184 15.78 6.51 0.27
CA TYR A 184 14.79 5.42 0.31
C TYR A 184 15.36 4.12 -0.27
N ILE A 185 16.10 4.20 -1.38
CA ILE A 185 16.74 3.02 -2.00
C ILE A 185 17.78 2.42 -1.05
N VAL A 186 18.63 3.23 -0.44
CA VAL A 186 19.64 2.77 0.53
C VAL A 186 18.96 2.14 1.75
N LEU A 187 17.91 2.76 2.28
CA LEU A 187 17.12 2.20 3.38
C LEU A 187 16.51 0.84 2.99
N PHE A 188 15.93 0.74 1.80
CA PHE A 188 15.36 -0.51 1.29
C PHE A 188 16.39 -1.62 1.21
N ILE A 189 17.57 -1.34 0.64
CA ILE A 189 18.67 -2.31 0.53
C ILE A 189 19.18 -2.71 1.94
N ALA A 190 19.34 -1.75 2.85
CA ALA A 190 19.78 -2.01 4.22
C ALA A 190 18.79 -2.92 4.96
N LEU A 191 17.48 -2.69 4.81
CA LEU A 191 16.43 -3.54 5.39
C LEU A 191 16.38 -4.92 4.75
N LEU A 192 16.64 -5.06 3.44
CA LEU A 192 16.76 -6.36 2.79
C LEU A 192 17.95 -7.16 3.35
N ILE A 193 19.12 -6.53 3.47
CA ILE A 193 20.31 -7.16 4.05
C ILE A 193 20.05 -7.55 5.51
N TRP A 194 19.49 -6.65 6.29
CA TRP A 194 19.15 -6.91 7.68
C TRP A 194 18.16 -8.07 7.83
N SER A 195 17.10 -8.13 7.04
CA SER A 195 16.13 -9.22 7.11
C SER A 195 16.72 -10.54 6.63
N TYR A 196 17.62 -10.53 5.64
CA TYR A 196 18.35 -11.73 5.24
C TYR A 196 19.20 -12.27 6.39
N VAL A 197 20.01 -11.44 7.03
CA VAL A 197 20.90 -11.84 8.13
C VAL A 197 20.08 -12.28 9.36
N SER A 198 18.99 -11.57 9.69
CA SER A 198 18.25 -11.81 10.93
C SER A 198 17.20 -12.92 10.84
N PHE A 199 16.67 -13.22 9.66
CA PHE A 199 15.54 -14.14 9.54
C PHE A 199 15.75 -15.29 8.57
N ILE A 200 16.50 -15.08 7.47
CA ILE A 200 16.64 -16.09 6.43
C ILE A 200 17.85 -17.01 6.70
N GLN A 201 18.93 -16.45 7.22
CA GLN A 201 20.13 -17.20 7.52
C GLN A 201 19.90 -18.28 8.59
N ASP A 202 19.02 -18.02 9.57
CA ASP A 202 18.63 -18.96 10.63
C ASP A 202 17.39 -19.80 10.27
N PHE A 203 16.79 -19.60 9.09
CA PHE A 203 15.60 -20.33 8.72
C PHE A 203 15.97 -21.78 8.41
N ALA A 204 15.56 -22.67 9.30
CA ALA A 204 15.92 -24.09 9.36
C ALA A 204 15.54 -24.92 8.12
N LEU A 205 15.03 -24.32 7.04
CA LEU A 205 14.78 -25.03 5.79
C LEU A 205 16.10 -25.59 5.20
N PHE A 206 17.19 -24.82 5.30
CA PHE A 206 18.51 -25.27 4.87
C PHE A 206 19.13 -26.25 5.86
N LYS A 207 18.91 -26.07 7.17
CA LYS A 207 19.38 -26.98 8.21
C LYS A 207 18.68 -28.34 8.12
N THR A 208 17.39 -28.36 7.81
CA THR A 208 16.60 -29.60 7.60
C THR A 208 17.03 -30.34 6.33
N ILE A 209 17.44 -29.62 5.29
CA ILE A 209 17.99 -30.21 4.05
C ILE A 209 19.37 -30.81 4.32
N ASP A 210 20.27 -30.15 5.04
CA ASP A 210 21.57 -30.66 5.41
C ASP A 210 21.47 -31.87 6.36
N GLU A 211 20.57 -31.84 7.32
CA GLU A 211 20.25 -32.98 8.20
C GLU A 211 19.68 -34.16 7.41
N PHE A 212 18.79 -33.90 6.43
CA PHE A 212 18.23 -34.95 5.58
C PHE A 212 19.30 -35.61 4.67
N TYR A 213 20.28 -34.84 4.18
CA TYR A 213 21.40 -35.37 3.38
C TYR A 213 22.48 -36.00 4.23
N SER A 214 22.62 -35.61 5.50
CA SER A 214 23.61 -36.24 6.42
C SER A 214 23.16 -37.62 6.97
N LEU A 215 21.90 -37.97 6.80
CA LEU A 215 21.30 -39.27 7.19
C LEU A 215 21.36 -40.32 6.06
N ARG A 216 22.02 -40.03 4.95
CA ARG A 216 22.34 -40.96 3.85
C ARG A 216 23.82 -41.26 3.82
#